data_cc537b6599eab9a83a5c5d69f83469b2
#
_entry.id   cc537b6599eab9a83a5c5d69f83469b2
#
_cell.length_a   1.000
_cell.length_b   1.000
_cell.length_c   1.000
_cell.angle_alpha   90.00
_cell.angle_beta   90.00
_cell.angle_gamma   90.00
#
_symmetry.space_group_name_H-M   'P 1'
#
loop_
_entity.id
_entity.type
_entity.pdbx_description
1 polymer ?
#
loop_
_entity_poly.entity_id
_entity_poly.type
_entity_poly.pdbx_seq_one_letter_code
_entity_poly.pdbx_strand_id
1 'polypeptide(L)'
;MDSAFGGILHGEQWADFASSWNDLAPDTYLAEHGRFRRRRHAVFSVTSDGNIVRGPHQPHYQSRTYNPLQGNIERWFEPITTSAGDGCILWRILKFCAVTFGTLAPDVRAWRTEVHQFRIEASKEQEGQPTPEGVHRDGVDYVLVLLIDRRNIVSGTTTIHTASGDQLGSFTLTDPLDAALVDDERVFHGVTPVSPEDPSKPAHRDVLVVTLKRQAV
;
A
#
# COMPACT_ATOMS: atom_id res chain seq x y z
N MET A 1 -3.47 -7.51 -15.33
CA MET A 1 -4.33 -6.89 -14.29
C MET A 1 -5.31 -5.84 -14.83
N ASP A 2 -5.03 -5.13 -15.92
CA ASP A 2 -5.94 -4.12 -16.46
C ASP A 2 -7.37 -4.64 -16.66
N SER A 3 -7.55 -5.86 -17.18
CA SER A 3 -8.86 -6.51 -17.31
C SER A 3 -9.57 -6.77 -15.97
N ALA A 4 -8.82 -7.04 -14.89
CA ALA A 4 -9.39 -7.25 -13.55
C ALA A 4 -9.94 -5.96 -12.94
N PHE A 5 -9.37 -4.82 -13.31
CA PHE A 5 -9.86 -3.49 -12.91
C PHE A 5 -10.79 -2.85 -13.94
N GLY A 6 -11.20 -3.59 -14.98
CA GLY A 6 -12.14 -3.12 -15.99
C GLY A 6 -11.55 -2.14 -17.00
N GLY A 7 -10.28 -2.29 -17.37
CA GLY A 7 -9.64 -1.51 -18.44
C GLY A 7 -9.35 -0.04 -18.04
N ILE A 8 -8.86 0.20 -16.83
CA ILE A 8 -8.64 1.56 -16.28
C ILE A 8 -7.32 2.19 -16.72
N LEU A 9 -6.39 1.41 -17.31
CA LEU A 9 -5.01 1.86 -17.60
C LEU A 9 -4.89 2.96 -18.65
N HIS A 10 -5.93 3.16 -19.44
CA HIS A 10 -5.84 4.01 -20.62
C HIS A 10 -6.89 5.12 -20.56
N GLY A 11 -6.54 6.21 -19.86
CA GLY A 11 -7.43 7.37 -19.85
C GLY A 11 -6.96 8.44 -18.87
N GLU A 12 -7.52 9.63 -19.04
CA GLU A 12 -7.25 10.80 -18.19
C GLU A 12 -7.47 10.47 -16.69
N GLN A 13 -8.48 9.67 -16.38
CA GLN A 13 -8.81 9.30 -15.00
C GLN A 13 -7.68 8.53 -14.28
N TRP A 14 -6.98 7.62 -14.99
CA TRP A 14 -5.80 6.96 -14.43
C TRP A 14 -4.64 7.93 -14.26
N ALA A 15 -4.39 8.75 -15.26
CA ALA A 15 -3.32 9.75 -15.19
C ALA A 15 -3.54 10.74 -14.04
N ASP A 16 -4.76 11.22 -13.85
CA ASP A 16 -5.14 12.08 -12.74
C ASP A 16 -4.96 11.39 -11.39
N PHE A 17 -5.41 10.12 -11.27
CA PHE A 17 -5.23 9.34 -10.05
C PHE A 17 -3.74 9.14 -9.73
N ALA A 18 -2.95 8.69 -10.69
CA ALA A 18 -1.51 8.50 -10.53
C ALA A 18 -0.77 9.80 -10.23
N SER A 19 -1.21 10.93 -10.80
CA SER A 19 -0.62 12.25 -10.54
C SER A 19 -0.73 12.70 -9.09
N SER A 20 -1.70 12.16 -8.33
CA SER A 20 -1.91 12.48 -6.91
C SER A 20 -0.73 12.05 -6.01
N TRP A 21 0.18 11.19 -6.50
CA TRP A 21 1.44 10.87 -5.81
C TRP A 21 2.46 12.00 -5.85
N ASN A 22 2.34 12.96 -6.78
CA ASN A 22 3.29 14.06 -6.89
C ASN A 22 3.19 15.11 -5.77
N ASP A 23 2.10 15.05 -4.99
CA ASP A 23 1.81 15.99 -3.90
C ASP A 23 1.65 15.28 -2.54
N LEU A 24 2.36 14.19 -2.33
CA LEU A 24 2.33 13.49 -1.04
C LEU A 24 3.15 14.24 0.01
N ALA A 25 2.61 14.33 1.23
CA ALA A 25 3.32 14.89 2.37
C ALA A 25 4.42 13.95 2.89
N PRO A 26 5.52 14.49 3.44
CA PRO A 26 6.55 13.68 4.09
C PRO A 26 5.98 12.85 5.26
N ASP A 27 6.47 11.62 5.40
CA ASP A 27 6.17 10.80 6.59
C ASP A 27 7.05 11.25 7.76
N THR A 28 6.51 12.09 8.62
CA THR A 28 7.24 12.67 9.76
C THR A 28 7.57 11.66 10.85
N TYR A 29 6.88 10.52 10.88
CA TYR A 29 7.13 9.46 11.86
C TYR A 29 8.36 8.61 11.54
N LEU A 30 8.91 8.70 10.33
CA LEU A 30 10.18 8.08 9.93
C LEU A 30 11.39 9.01 9.98
N ALA A 31 11.26 10.19 10.59
CA ALA A 31 12.30 11.20 10.57
C ALA A 31 13.66 10.72 11.15
N GLU A 32 13.63 9.78 12.11
CA GLU A 32 14.85 9.18 12.70
C GLU A 32 15.52 8.13 11.78
N HIS A 33 14.77 7.58 10.79
CA HIS A 33 15.24 6.56 9.86
C HIS A 33 15.49 7.09 8.44
N GLY A 34 15.46 8.42 8.26
CA GLY A 34 15.64 9.07 6.97
C GLY A 34 14.32 9.53 6.33
N ARG A 35 14.43 10.56 5.47
CA ARG A 35 13.27 11.21 4.82
C ARG A 35 12.99 10.62 3.43
N PHE A 36 12.94 9.32 3.32
CA PHE A 36 12.78 8.63 2.04
C PHE A 36 11.33 8.26 1.72
N ARG A 37 10.36 8.55 2.61
CA ARG A 37 8.95 8.18 2.41
C ARG A 37 8.02 9.39 2.49
N ARG A 38 7.11 9.44 1.51
CA ARG A 38 5.96 10.34 1.53
C ARG A 38 4.69 9.51 1.54
N ARG A 39 3.62 10.03 2.14
CA ARG A 39 2.36 9.29 2.21
C ARG A 39 1.14 10.16 2.45
N ARG A 40 -0.02 9.59 2.08
CA ARG A 40 -1.36 9.98 2.54
C ARG A 40 -2.12 8.75 2.97
N HIS A 41 -3.17 8.97 3.76
CA HIS A 41 -3.96 7.90 4.36
C HIS A 41 -5.44 8.24 4.33
N ALA A 42 -6.28 7.21 4.15
CA ALA A 42 -7.74 7.30 4.32
C ALA A 42 -8.30 5.95 4.78
N VAL A 43 -9.45 6.00 5.43
CA VAL A 43 -10.16 4.81 5.90
C VAL A 43 -11.52 4.73 5.22
N PHE A 44 -11.90 3.50 4.86
CA PHE A 44 -13.18 3.18 4.24
C PHE A 44 -13.84 2.01 4.96
N SER A 45 -15.16 1.95 4.90
CA SER A 45 -15.93 0.73 5.13
C SER A 45 -16.35 0.20 3.76
N VAL A 46 -16.05 -1.07 3.49
CA VAL A 46 -16.40 -1.72 2.23
C VAL A 46 -17.18 -2.99 2.54
N THR A 47 -18.43 -3.06 2.11
CA THR A 47 -19.29 -4.22 2.38
C THR A 47 -19.20 -5.27 1.27
N SER A 48 -19.58 -6.50 1.58
CA SER A 48 -19.54 -7.62 0.64
C SER A 48 -20.47 -7.43 -0.58
N ASP A 49 -21.51 -6.60 -0.47
CA ASP A 49 -22.39 -6.20 -1.57
C ASP A 49 -21.84 -5.04 -2.42
N GLY A 50 -20.63 -4.54 -2.06
CA GLY A 50 -19.90 -3.53 -2.81
C GLY A 50 -20.23 -2.09 -2.48
N ASN A 51 -20.95 -1.82 -1.37
CA ASN A 51 -21.12 -0.47 -0.88
C ASN A 51 -19.81 0.03 -0.26
N ILE A 52 -19.39 1.25 -0.62
CA ILE A 52 -18.15 1.87 -0.16
C ILE A 52 -18.50 3.19 0.52
N VAL A 53 -18.06 3.34 1.76
CA VAL A 53 -18.24 4.57 2.52
C VAL A 53 -16.89 5.03 3.04
N ARG A 54 -16.49 6.24 2.67
CA ARG A 54 -15.30 6.89 3.22
C ARG A 54 -15.54 7.30 4.66
N GLY A 55 -14.65 6.88 5.56
CA GLY A 55 -14.67 7.28 6.95
C GLY A 55 -14.13 8.71 7.16
N PRO A 56 -14.34 9.29 8.36
CA PRO A 56 -13.71 10.54 8.73
C PRO A 56 -12.19 10.39 8.76
N HIS A 57 -11.47 11.53 8.64
CA HIS A 57 -10.03 11.55 8.85
C HIS A 57 -9.70 11.06 10.26
N GLN A 58 -8.82 10.08 10.37
CA GLN A 58 -8.46 9.42 11.61
C GLN A 58 -7.01 8.92 11.55
N PRO A 59 -6.37 8.67 12.70
CA PRO A 59 -5.00 8.18 12.71
C PRO A 59 -4.91 6.73 12.23
N HIS A 60 -3.77 6.40 11.65
CA HIS A 60 -3.37 5.01 11.46
C HIS A 60 -2.74 4.48 12.74
N TYR A 61 -3.12 3.27 13.14
CA TYR A 61 -2.62 2.61 14.34
C TYR A 61 -2.23 1.15 14.04
N GLN A 62 -1.06 0.76 14.50
CA GLN A 62 -0.60 -0.62 14.56
C GLN A 62 -0.05 -0.91 15.95
N SER A 63 -0.20 -2.13 16.46
CA SER A 63 0.46 -2.53 17.69
C SER A 63 1.97 -2.76 17.45
N ARG A 64 2.78 -2.74 18.51
CA ARG A 64 4.21 -3.07 18.44
C ARG A 64 4.48 -4.50 17.98
N THR A 65 3.52 -5.38 18.12
CA THR A 65 3.60 -6.77 17.61
C THR A 65 3.79 -6.79 16.09
N TYR A 66 3.13 -5.87 15.38
CA TYR A 66 3.18 -5.78 13.92
C TYR A 66 4.16 -4.71 13.41
N ASN A 67 4.38 -3.67 14.18
CA ASN A 67 5.33 -2.62 13.83
C ASN A 67 6.23 -2.28 15.03
N PRO A 68 7.39 -2.94 15.16
CA PRO A 68 8.30 -2.72 16.28
C PRO A 68 8.89 -1.30 16.31
N LEU A 69 8.96 -0.62 15.16
CA LEU A 69 9.55 0.73 15.06
C LEU A 69 8.57 1.82 15.50
N GLN A 70 7.30 1.73 15.06
CA GLN A 70 6.31 2.81 15.17
C GLN A 70 4.96 2.33 15.73
N GLY A 71 4.93 1.15 16.35
CA GLY A 71 3.72 0.60 16.94
C GLY A 71 3.34 1.29 18.27
N ASN A 72 2.06 1.14 18.64
CA ASN A 72 1.42 1.69 19.83
C ASN A 72 1.32 3.23 19.86
N ILE A 73 1.45 3.89 18.72
CA ILE A 73 1.21 5.33 18.59
C ILE A 73 0.16 5.59 17.50
N GLU A 74 -0.66 6.59 17.71
CA GLU A 74 -1.56 7.12 16.69
C GLU A 74 -0.76 8.00 15.73
N ARG A 75 -0.72 7.61 14.46
CA ARG A 75 0.02 8.32 13.42
C ARG A 75 -0.96 9.08 12.53
N TRP A 76 -0.98 10.38 12.63
CA TRP A 76 -1.81 11.28 11.85
C TRP A 76 -1.09 11.64 10.55
N PHE A 77 -1.52 11.07 9.45
CA PHE A 77 -1.01 11.38 8.11
C PHE A 77 -1.96 12.32 7.39
N GLU A 78 -1.45 13.07 6.42
CA GLU A 78 -2.30 13.86 5.54
C GLU A 78 -3.37 12.96 4.87
N PRO A 79 -4.62 13.42 4.78
CA PRO A 79 -5.68 12.65 4.16
C PRO A 79 -5.45 12.51 2.64
N ILE A 80 -5.83 11.36 2.08
CA ILE A 80 -5.97 11.24 0.63
C ILE A 80 -6.95 12.31 0.14
N THR A 81 -6.59 13.04 -0.90
CA THR A 81 -7.43 14.12 -1.45
C THR A 81 -8.81 13.60 -1.85
N THR A 82 -9.80 14.46 -1.85
CA THR A 82 -11.16 14.09 -2.29
C THR A 82 -11.15 13.58 -3.74
N SER A 83 -10.41 14.23 -4.63
CA SER A 83 -10.30 13.84 -6.03
C SER A 83 -9.76 12.42 -6.22
N ALA A 84 -8.74 12.02 -5.46
CA ALA A 84 -8.19 10.66 -5.51
C ALA A 84 -9.03 9.66 -4.69
N GLY A 85 -9.50 10.05 -3.50
CA GLY A 85 -10.19 9.18 -2.56
C GLY A 85 -11.62 8.85 -2.95
N ASP A 86 -12.34 9.80 -3.54
CA ASP A 86 -13.72 9.63 -3.97
C ASP A 86 -13.83 9.39 -5.48
N GLY A 87 -12.67 9.27 -6.15
CA GLY A 87 -12.57 9.01 -7.58
C GLY A 87 -12.91 7.56 -7.96
N CYS A 88 -13.40 7.38 -9.17
CA CYS A 88 -13.83 6.06 -9.67
C CYS A 88 -12.70 5.02 -9.71
N ILE A 89 -11.44 5.43 -9.86
CA ILE A 89 -10.28 4.53 -9.88
C ILE A 89 -10.13 3.82 -8.54
N LEU A 90 -10.03 4.59 -7.43
CA LEU A 90 -9.90 4.00 -6.11
C LEU A 90 -11.10 3.10 -5.77
N TRP A 91 -12.31 3.54 -6.11
CA TRP A 91 -13.52 2.75 -5.83
C TRP A 91 -13.54 1.42 -6.58
N ARG A 92 -13.05 1.38 -7.82
CA ARG A 92 -12.89 0.12 -8.57
C ARG A 92 -11.86 -0.81 -7.92
N ILE A 93 -10.74 -0.24 -7.42
CA ILE A 93 -9.72 -1.01 -6.70
C ILE A 93 -10.31 -1.57 -5.41
N LEU A 94 -11.01 -0.77 -4.61
CA LEU A 94 -11.64 -1.22 -3.36
C LEU A 94 -12.69 -2.32 -3.61
N LYS A 95 -13.50 -2.16 -4.67
CA LYS A 95 -14.48 -3.17 -5.07
C LYS A 95 -13.81 -4.47 -5.51
N PHE A 96 -12.72 -4.38 -6.29
CA PHE A 96 -11.92 -5.55 -6.66
C PHE A 96 -11.39 -6.28 -5.42
N CYS A 97 -10.85 -5.54 -4.43
CA CYS A 97 -10.38 -6.13 -3.17
C CYS A 97 -11.51 -6.84 -2.42
N ALA A 98 -12.67 -6.17 -2.27
CA ALA A 98 -13.82 -6.76 -1.56
C ALA A 98 -14.33 -8.04 -2.25
N VAL A 99 -14.42 -8.06 -3.57
CA VAL A 99 -14.83 -9.25 -4.33
C VAL A 99 -13.78 -10.37 -4.21
N THR A 100 -12.50 -10.05 -4.44
CA THR A 100 -11.43 -11.05 -4.46
C THR A 100 -11.23 -11.67 -3.08
N PHE A 101 -11.08 -10.87 -2.04
CA PHE A 101 -10.88 -11.37 -0.69
C PHE A 101 -12.16 -11.90 -0.06
N GLY A 102 -13.33 -11.40 -0.48
CA GLY A 102 -14.62 -11.96 -0.07
C GLY A 102 -14.82 -13.40 -0.52
N THR A 103 -14.21 -13.86 -1.62
CA THR A 103 -14.23 -15.28 -2.01
C THR A 103 -13.44 -16.17 -1.04
N LEU A 104 -12.43 -15.61 -0.39
CA LEU A 104 -11.59 -16.32 0.58
C LEU A 104 -12.19 -16.28 2.01
N ALA A 105 -13.05 -15.31 2.29
CA ALA A 105 -13.70 -15.11 3.58
C ALA A 105 -15.21 -14.82 3.39
N PRO A 106 -16.00 -15.82 2.97
CA PRO A 106 -17.41 -15.65 2.58
C PRO A 106 -18.34 -15.31 3.76
N ASP A 107 -17.88 -15.49 4.98
CA ASP A 107 -18.58 -15.11 6.22
C ASP A 107 -18.46 -13.63 6.55
N VAL A 108 -17.49 -12.92 5.98
CA VAL A 108 -17.26 -11.49 6.24
C VAL A 108 -18.26 -10.63 5.47
N ARG A 109 -18.99 -9.77 6.19
CA ARG A 109 -20.00 -8.88 5.63
C ARG A 109 -19.49 -7.48 5.34
N ALA A 110 -18.48 -7.04 6.08
CA ALA A 110 -17.88 -5.72 5.92
C ALA A 110 -16.39 -5.73 6.30
N TRP A 111 -15.65 -4.88 5.62
CA TRP A 111 -14.21 -4.67 5.83
C TRP A 111 -13.97 -3.25 6.31
N ARG A 112 -13.22 -3.09 7.40
CA ARG A 112 -12.48 -1.86 7.64
C ARG A 112 -11.29 -1.87 6.70
N THR A 113 -11.25 -0.90 5.81
CA THR A 113 -10.24 -0.82 4.75
C THR A 113 -9.42 0.44 4.95
N GLU A 114 -8.12 0.30 5.13
CA GLU A 114 -7.21 1.44 5.17
C GLU A 114 -6.46 1.53 3.84
N VAL A 115 -6.37 2.73 3.32
CA VAL A 115 -5.74 3.04 2.04
C VAL A 115 -4.57 3.95 2.28
N HIS A 116 -3.40 3.56 1.79
CA HIS A 116 -2.17 4.31 1.88
C HIS A 116 -1.61 4.58 0.49
N GLN A 117 -1.37 5.84 0.18
CA GLN A 117 -0.51 6.23 -0.93
C GLN A 117 0.91 6.36 -0.37
N PHE A 118 1.86 5.61 -0.94
CA PHE A 118 3.27 5.71 -0.58
C PHE A 118 4.12 6.08 -1.78
N ARG A 119 5.02 7.04 -1.60
CA ARG A 119 6.21 7.25 -2.43
C ARG A 119 7.43 6.94 -1.61
N ILE A 120 8.24 6.00 -2.09
CA ILE A 120 9.56 5.69 -1.54
C ILE A 120 10.58 6.34 -2.45
N GLU A 121 11.27 7.33 -1.92
CA GLU A 121 12.32 8.08 -2.63
C GLU A 121 13.68 7.43 -2.36
N ALA A 122 14.57 7.46 -3.35
CA ALA A 122 15.97 7.06 -3.20
C ALA A 122 16.89 8.12 -3.81
N SER A 123 18.07 8.26 -3.27
CA SER A 123 19.10 9.16 -3.76
C SER A 123 20.47 8.49 -3.73
N LYS A 124 21.50 9.19 -4.23
CA LYS A 124 22.88 8.74 -4.13
C LYS A 124 23.34 8.55 -2.68
N GLU A 125 22.83 9.38 -1.76
CA GLU A 125 23.20 9.42 -0.37
C GLU A 125 22.37 8.49 0.50
N GLN A 126 21.18 8.09 0.01
CA GLN A 126 20.23 7.35 0.82
C GLN A 126 19.37 6.40 -0.01
N GLU A 127 19.38 5.13 0.37
CA GLU A 127 18.45 4.13 -0.15
C GLU A 127 17.04 4.38 0.38
N GLY A 128 16.04 4.14 -0.47
CA GLY A 128 14.65 4.10 -0.04
C GLY A 128 14.32 2.74 0.58
N GLN A 129 13.67 2.73 1.74
CA GLN A 129 13.28 1.52 2.44
C GLN A 129 11.76 1.37 2.43
N PRO A 130 11.18 0.51 1.57
CA PRO A 130 9.73 0.32 1.52
C PRO A 130 9.17 -0.26 2.83
N THR A 131 9.90 -1.20 3.45
CA THR A 131 9.58 -1.82 4.74
C THR A 131 10.75 -1.66 5.70
N PRO A 132 10.89 -0.49 6.37
CA PRO A 132 12.03 -0.22 7.26
C PRO A 132 12.07 -1.15 8.48
N GLU A 133 10.94 -1.75 8.86
CA GLU A 133 10.80 -2.78 9.88
C GLU A 133 11.29 -4.16 9.43
N GLY A 134 11.61 -4.34 8.15
CA GLY A 134 12.01 -5.62 7.56
C GLY A 134 10.81 -6.49 7.18
N VAL A 135 10.98 -7.81 7.34
CA VAL A 135 9.92 -8.80 7.09
C VAL A 135 8.91 -8.77 8.24
N HIS A 136 7.65 -8.51 7.93
CA HIS A 136 6.59 -8.27 8.93
C HIS A 136 5.23 -8.76 8.44
N ARG A 137 4.21 -8.57 9.28
CA ARG A 137 2.77 -8.59 8.95
C ARG A 137 2.16 -7.26 9.34
N ASP A 138 1.10 -6.85 8.64
CA ASP A 138 0.39 -5.60 8.95
C ASP A 138 -0.59 -5.73 10.13
N GLY A 139 -0.99 -6.97 10.45
CA GLY A 139 -1.97 -7.25 11.50
C GLY A 139 -3.42 -7.08 11.04
N VAL A 140 -3.65 -7.35 9.78
CA VAL A 140 -4.95 -7.32 9.09
C VAL A 140 -5.27 -8.71 8.53
N ASP A 141 -6.40 -8.86 7.82
CA ASP A 141 -6.71 -10.13 7.16
C ASP A 141 -6.00 -10.21 5.79
N TYR A 142 -6.14 -9.17 4.97
CA TYR A 142 -5.61 -9.14 3.61
C TYR A 142 -4.96 -7.81 3.25
N VAL A 143 -4.00 -7.87 2.34
CA VAL A 143 -3.31 -6.69 1.79
C VAL A 143 -3.25 -6.77 0.27
N LEU A 144 -3.57 -5.67 -0.39
CA LEU A 144 -3.20 -5.40 -1.78
C LEU A 144 -2.07 -4.39 -1.80
N VAL A 145 -0.98 -4.70 -2.49
CA VAL A 145 0.06 -3.74 -2.87
C VAL A 145 0.02 -3.58 -4.38
N LEU A 146 -0.32 -2.39 -4.86
CA LEU A 146 -0.46 -2.07 -6.28
C LEU A 146 0.62 -1.05 -6.68
N LEU A 147 1.42 -1.38 -7.71
CA LEU A 147 2.40 -0.45 -8.25
C LEU A 147 1.70 0.63 -9.10
N ILE A 148 2.01 1.89 -8.81
CA ILE A 148 1.51 3.06 -9.53
C ILE A 148 2.56 3.57 -10.52
N ASP A 149 3.79 3.78 -10.04
CA ASP A 149 4.94 4.19 -10.85
C ASP A 149 6.23 3.66 -10.25
N ARG A 150 7.20 3.41 -11.13
CA ARG A 150 8.54 3.00 -10.78
C ARG A 150 9.52 3.72 -11.70
N ARG A 151 10.32 4.61 -11.15
CA ARG A 151 11.19 5.46 -11.94
C ARG A 151 12.62 5.44 -11.44
N ASN A 152 13.55 5.14 -12.34
CA ASN A 152 14.99 5.22 -12.11
C ASN A 152 15.44 4.50 -10.82
N ILE A 153 14.89 3.30 -10.53
CA ILE A 153 15.29 2.52 -9.36
C ILE A 153 15.64 1.08 -9.75
N VAL A 154 16.57 0.50 -9.00
CA VAL A 154 16.89 -0.93 -8.98
C VAL A 154 16.38 -1.55 -7.67
N SER A 155 16.32 -2.89 -7.61
CA SER A 155 15.82 -3.65 -6.45
C SER A 155 14.34 -3.39 -6.12
N GLY A 156 13.95 -3.38 -4.85
CA GLY A 156 12.54 -3.30 -4.45
C GLY A 156 11.83 -4.64 -4.65
N THR A 157 12.56 -5.74 -4.45
CA THR A 157 12.04 -7.11 -4.53
C THR A 157 11.22 -7.42 -3.30
N THR A 158 9.99 -7.84 -3.51
CA THR A 158 9.11 -8.36 -2.46
C THR A 158 9.51 -9.80 -2.14
N THR A 159 9.61 -10.14 -0.87
CA THR A 159 9.85 -11.48 -0.36
C THR A 159 8.68 -11.93 0.50
N ILE A 160 8.28 -13.19 0.38
CA ILE A 160 7.20 -13.82 1.14
C ILE A 160 7.79 -14.93 2.00
N HIS A 161 7.41 -14.99 3.26
CA HIS A 161 7.96 -15.92 4.23
C HIS A 161 6.89 -16.63 5.04
N THR A 162 7.23 -17.82 5.54
CA THR A 162 6.44 -18.53 6.57
C THR A 162 6.60 -17.85 7.94
N ALA A 163 5.80 -18.28 8.92
CA ALA A 163 5.98 -17.89 10.32
C ALA A 163 7.30 -18.39 10.94
N SER A 164 7.91 -19.45 10.38
CA SER A 164 9.25 -19.95 10.77
C SER A 164 10.40 -19.15 10.16
N GLY A 165 10.11 -18.21 9.24
CA GLY A 165 11.11 -17.39 8.56
C GLY A 165 11.59 -17.95 7.22
N ASP A 166 11.11 -19.12 6.79
CA ASP A 166 11.49 -19.72 5.51
C ASP A 166 10.90 -18.90 4.36
N GLN A 167 11.73 -18.55 3.38
CA GLN A 167 11.28 -17.82 2.20
C GLN A 167 10.48 -18.73 1.27
N LEU A 168 9.22 -18.38 1.02
CA LEU A 168 8.32 -19.07 0.11
C LEU A 168 8.49 -18.63 -1.35
N GLY A 169 8.89 -17.38 -1.55
CA GLY A 169 9.07 -16.83 -2.88
C GLY A 169 9.51 -15.36 -2.86
N SER A 170 9.83 -14.86 -4.04
CA SER A 170 10.15 -13.46 -4.25
C SER A 170 9.77 -13.02 -5.66
N PHE A 171 9.45 -11.73 -5.80
CA PHE A 171 9.12 -11.09 -7.08
C PHE A 171 9.33 -9.58 -6.98
N THR A 172 9.42 -8.91 -8.11
CA THR A 172 9.48 -7.45 -8.18
C THR A 172 8.30 -6.95 -8.99
N LEU A 173 7.57 -5.97 -8.45
CA LEU A 173 6.56 -5.23 -9.20
C LEU A 173 7.32 -4.24 -10.09
N THR A 174 7.17 -4.34 -11.42
CA THR A 174 7.95 -3.58 -12.40
C THR A 174 7.12 -2.62 -13.22
N ASP A 175 5.91 -3.01 -13.54
CA ASP A 175 5.03 -2.24 -14.42
C ASP A 175 3.82 -1.68 -13.64
N PRO A 176 3.31 -0.49 -14.00
CA PRO A 176 2.07 0.01 -13.42
C PRO A 176 0.95 -1.04 -13.46
N LEU A 177 0.21 -1.17 -12.37
CA LEU A 177 -0.79 -2.19 -12.06
C LEU A 177 -0.24 -3.61 -11.79
N ASP A 178 1.05 -3.83 -11.75
CA ASP A 178 1.55 -5.02 -11.06
C ASP A 178 1.07 -4.98 -9.61
N ALA A 179 0.56 -6.11 -9.12
CA ALA A 179 0.04 -6.16 -7.77
C ALA A 179 0.42 -7.46 -7.04
N ALA A 180 0.62 -7.32 -5.74
CA ALA A 180 0.68 -8.43 -4.81
C ALA A 180 -0.62 -8.46 -3.99
N LEU A 181 -1.24 -9.64 -3.90
CA LEU A 181 -2.34 -9.92 -2.99
C LEU A 181 -1.82 -10.85 -1.91
N VAL A 182 -1.92 -10.42 -0.65
CA VAL A 182 -1.31 -11.10 0.49
C VAL A 182 -2.40 -11.49 1.49
N ASP A 183 -2.38 -12.75 1.91
CA ASP A 183 -3.10 -13.23 3.09
C ASP A 183 -2.19 -12.97 4.31
N ASP A 184 -2.43 -11.82 4.99
CA ASP A 184 -1.55 -11.34 6.06
C ASP A 184 -1.61 -12.21 7.32
N GLU A 185 -2.67 -13.01 7.48
CA GLU A 185 -2.74 -13.96 8.59
C GLU A 185 -1.82 -15.18 8.40
N ARG A 186 -1.48 -15.51 7.15
CA ARG A 186 -0.75 -16.75 6.81
C ARG A 186 0.72 -16.54 6.49
N VAL A 187 1.11 -15.36 6.01
CA VAL A 187 2.48 -15.12 5.57
C VAL A 187 3.05 -13.81 6.12
N PHE A 188 4.37 -13.76 6.18
CA PHE A 188 5.13 -12.54 6.42
C PHE A 188 5.64 -12.02 5.07
N HIS A 189 5.78 -10.72 4.95
CA HIS A 189 6.29 -10.09 3.73
C HIS A 189 7.26 -8.96 4.04
N GLY A 190 8.13 -8.67 3.09
CA GLY A 190 9.07 -7.55 3.16
C GLY A 190 9.47 -7.13 1.76
N VAL A 191 10.06 -5.94 1.64
CA VAL A 191 10.54 -5.41 0.37
C VAL A 191 11.98 -4.92 0.56
N THR A 192 12.89 -5.38 -0.30
CA THR A 192 14.29 -4.94 -0.26
C THR A 192 14.40 -3.44 -0.52
N PRO A 193 15.43 -2.77 0.03
CA PRO A 193 15.70 -1.37 -0.26
C PRO A 193 15.79 -1.09 -1.77
N VAL A 194 15.48 0.14 -2.16
CA VAL A 194 15.59 0.62 -3.53
C VAL A 194 16.70 1.65 -3.64
N SER A 195 17.49 1.60 -4.72
CA SER A 195 18.56 2.54 -5.02
C SER A 195 18.37 3.11 -6.42
N PRO A 196 18.86 4.32 -6.71
CA PRO A 196 18.78 4.87 -8.05
C PRO A 196 19.64 4.06 -9.04
N GLU A 197 19.09 3.80 -10.24
CA GLU A 197 19.86 3.25 -11.37
C GLU A 197 20.86 4.30 -11.89
N ASP A 198 20.42 5.54 -12.05
CA ASP A 198 21.24 6.71 -12.36
C ASP A 198 21.20 7.68 -11.16
N PRO A 199 22.29 7.78 -10.37
CA PRO A 199 22.33 8.63 -9.18
C PRO A 199 22.18 10.14 -9.44
N SER A 200 22.26 10.58 -10.71
CA SER A 200 22.07 11.99 -11.09
C SER A 200 20.61 12.39 -11.30
N LYS A 201 19.69 11.41 -11.27
CA LYS A 201 18.27 11.61 -11.57
C LYS A 201 17.38 11.29 -10.36
N PRO A 202 16.21 11.93 -10.25
CA PRO A 202 15.20 11.55 -9.27
C PRO A 202 14.83 10.07 -9.39
N ALA A 203 14.69 9.41 -8.25
CA ALA A 203 14.39 7.99 -8.17
C ALA A 203 13.29 7.73 -7.14
N HIS A 204 12.24 6.99 -7.52
CA HIS A 204 11.15 6.66 -6.62
C HIS A 204 10.39 5.40 -7.03
N ARG A 205 9.67 4.86 -6.05
CA ARG A 205 8.65 3.82 -6.21
C ARG A 205 7.36 4.27 -5.55
N ASP A 206 6.30 4.35 -6.34
CA ASP A 206 4.96 4.73 -5.92
C ASP A 206 4.06 3.50 -5.83
N VAL A 207 3.41 3.31 -4.70
CA VAL A 207 2.47 2.21 -4.49
C VAL A 207 1.20 2.67 -3.78
N LEU A 208 0.10 2.03 -4.13
CA LEU A 208 -1.10 2.02 -3.33
C LEU A 208 -1.10 0.76 -2.47
N VAL A 209 -1.23 0.91 -1.16
CA VAL A 209 -1.44 -0.21 -0.25
C VAL A 209 -2.86 -0.14 0.30
N VAL A 210 -3.60 -1.23 0.15
CA VAL A 210 -4.96 -1.37 0.66
C VAL A 210 -4.98 -2.55 1.62
N THR A 211 -5.24 -2.26 2.89
CA THR A 211 -5.39 -3.29 3.92
C THR A 211 -6.85 -3.51 4.24
N LEU A 212 -7.24 -4.76 4.43
CA LEU A 212 -8.61 -5.14 4.78
C LEU A 212 -8.60 -5.90 6.11
N LYS A 213 -9.41 -5.41 7.04
CA LYS A 213 -9.65 -6.06 8.33
C LYS A 213 -11.15 -6.29 8.50
N ARG A 214 -11.52 -7.54 8.85
CA ARG A 214 -12.93 -7.86 9.08
C ARG A 214 -13.52 -6.97 10.17
N GLN A 215 -14.72 -6.45 9.93
CA GLN A 215 -15.49 -5.73 10.94
C GLN A 215 -16.38 -6.74 11.67
N ALA A 216 -16.39 -6.66 13.00
CA ALA A 216 -17.43 -7.33 13.79
C ALA A 216 -18.77 -6.66 13.47
N VAL A 217 -19.78 -7.46 13.19
CA VAL A 217 -21.16 -7.01 12.97
C VAL A 217 -21.80 -6.77 14.34
#